data_64fd601fa0bffd43588a83fc4ccaa9f9
#
_entry.id   64fd601fa0bffd43588a83fc4ccaa9f9
#
_cell.length_a   1.000
_cell.length_b   1.000
_cell.length_c   1.000
_cell.angle_alpha   90.00
_cell.angle_beta   90.00
_cell.angle_gamma   90.00
#
_symmetry.space_group_name_H-M   'P 1'
#
loop_
_entity.id
_entity.type
_entity.pdbx_description
1 polymer ?
#
loop_
_entity_poly.entity_id
_entity_poly.type
_entity_poly.pdbx_seq_one_letter_code
_entity_poly.pdbx_strand_id
1 'polypeptide(L)'
;VTTRLGEKLRDLRKQRGLTLEKLADMAGLSKSYLWELENRESQRPSAEKLTALADVLGVATPYFFEEDVRAPQERHLDDAFFRGYKNLEPDAKEQLRKILETFKKGS
;
A
#
# COMPACT_ATOMS: atom_id res chain seq x y z
N VAL A 1 22.85 5.28 -0.73
CA VAL A 1 21.96 5.65 -1.85
C VAL A 1 20.71 4.78 -1.83
N THR A 2 19.56 5.42 -1.78
CA THR A 2 18.27 4.70 -1.79
C THR A 2 17.78 4.49 -3.21
N THR A 3 17.06 3.38 -3.42
CA THR A 3 16.39 3.14 -4.69
C THR A 3 15.08 3.93 -4.76
N ARG A 4 14.51 4.04 -5.94
CA ARG A 4 13.15 4.58 -6.10
C ARG A 4 12.14 3.81 -5.27
N LEU A 5 12.25 2.49 -5.27
CA LEU A 5 11.38 1.64 -4.47
C LEU A 5 11.52 2.00 -2.99
N GLY A 6 12.76 2.11 -2.51
CA GLY A 6 13.02 2.45 -1.11
C GLY A 6 12.43 3.80 -0.73
N GLU A 7 12.59 4.80 -1.60
CA GLU A 7 12.03 6.13 -1.38
C GLU A 7 10.51 6.11 -1.32
N LYS A 8 9.87 5.40 -2.26
CA LYS A 8 8.43 5.28 -2.30
C LYS A 8 7.89 4.60 -1.04
N LEU A 9 8.54 3.53 -0.61
CA LEU A 9 8.15 2.83 0.62
C LEU A 9 8.24 3.75 1.83
N ARG A 10 9.36 4.45 1.96
CA ARG A 10 9.57 5.37 3.08
C ARG A 10 8.55 6.51 3.08
N ASP A 11 8.34 7.13 1.93
CA ASP A 11 7.42 8.25 1.83
C ASP A 11 5.99 7.85 2.19
N LEU A 12 5.52 6.72 1.66
CA LEU A 12 4.18 6.22 1.99
C LEU A 12 4.08 5.84 3.45
N ARG A 13 5.10 5.18 3.99
CA ARG A 13 5.12 4.81 5.40
C ARG A 13 4.95 6.05 6.28
N LYS A 14 5.71 7.09 6.00
CA LYS A 14 5.64 8.34 6.77
C LYS A 14 4.29 9.03 6.61
N GLN A 15 3.75 9.05 5.41
CA GLN A 15 2.43 9.63 5.15
C GLN A 15 1.33 8.91 5.94
N ARG A 16 1.50 7.60 6.16
CA ARG A 16 0.55 6.81 6.94
C ARG A 16 0.82 6.88 8.44
N GLY A 17 1.85 7.63 8.86
CA GLY A 17 2.22 7.76 10.27
C GLY A 17 2.77 6.49 10.88
N LEU A 18 3.37 5.61 10.08
CA LEU A 18 3.87 4.33 10.57
C LEU A 18 5.37 4.38 10.83
N THR A 19 5.78 3.74 11.94
CA THR A 19 7.20 3.50 12.16
C THR A 19 7.66 2.33 11.28
N LEU A 20 8.97 2.22 11.12
CA LEU A 20 9.54 1.09 10.39
C LEU A 20 9.10 -0.24 10.99
N GLU A 21 9.17 -0.34 12.33
CA GLU A 21 8.77 -1.54 13.06
C GLU A 21 7.29 -1.86 12.84
N LYS A 22 6.44 -0.84 12.91
CA LYS A 22 5.00 -1.05 12.76
C LYS A 22 4.64 -1.54 11.36
N LEU A 23 5.21 -0.93 10.33
CA LEU A 23 4.95 -1.37 8.97
C LEU A 23 5.45 -2.80 8.76
N ALA A 24 6.65 -3.11 9.27
CA ALA A 24 7.18 -4.47 9.16
C ALA A 24 6.25 -5.49 9.81
N ASP A 25 5.79 -5.19 11.03
CA ASP A 25 4.85 -6.08 11.72
C ASP A 25 3.57 -6.30 10.93
N MET A 26 2.98 -5.23 10.42
CA MET A 26 1.72 -5.32 9.68
C MET A 26 1.88 -6.09 8.36
N ALA A 27 3.04 -6.01 7.75
CA ALA A 27 3.32 -6.70 6.48
C ALA A 27 3.91 -8.10 6.67
N GLY A 28 4.16 -8.51 7.91
CA GLY A 28 4.75 -9.82 8.19
C GLY A 28 6.23 -9.92 7.85
N LEU A 29 6.97 -8.80 7.94
CA LEU A 29 8.38 -8.75 7.61
C LEU A 29 9.20 -8.38 8.84
N SER A 30 10.50 -8.69 8.81
CA SER A 30 11.38 -8.22 9.87
C SER A 30 11.69 -6.72 9.68
N LYS A 31 11.93 -6.04 10.79
CA LYS A 31 12.34 -4.64 10.76
C LYS A 31 13.62 -4.44 9.96
N SER A 32 14.60 -5.33 10.17
CA SER A 32 15.88 -5.26 9.46
C SER A 32 15.71 -5.38 7.96
N TYR A 33 14.84 -6.30 7.52
CA TYR A 33 14.58 -6.50 6.11
C TYR A 33 13.94 -5.25 5.50
N LEU A 34 12.93 -4.70 6.17
CA LEU A 34 12.26 -3.49 5.67
C LEU A 34 13.22 -2.31 5.64
N TRP A 35 14.09 -2.18 6.65
CA TRP A 35 15.10 -1.14 6.65
C TRP A 35 15.99 -1.24 5.41
N GLU A 36 16.40 -2.46 5.07
CA GLU A 36 17.23 -2.68 3.88
C GLU A 36 16.49 -2.32 2.59
N LEU A 37 15.20 -2.67 2.50
CA LEU A 37 14.39 -2.30 1.34
C LEU A 37 14.33 -0.78 1.16
N GLU A 38 14.23 -0.04 2.25
CA GLU A 38 14.14 1.43 2.20
C GLU A 38 15.49 2.10 1.91
N ASN A 39 16.59 1.47 2.31
CA ASN A 39 17.88 2.15 2.35
C ASN A 39 18.96 1.55 1.46
N ARG A 40 18.79 0.36 0.91
CA ARG A 40 19.84 -0.29 0.10
C ARG A 40 19.32 -0.63 -1.30
N GLU A 41 20.18 -0.39 -2.30
CA GLU A 41 19.81 -0.62 -3.70
C GLU A 41 19.75 -2.09 -4.09
N SER A 42 20.47 -2.94 -3.39
CA SER A 42 20.60 -4.34 -3.78
C SER A 42 19.39 -5.19 -3.45
N GLN A 43 18.47 -4.67 -2.66
CA GLN A 43 17.33 -5.45 -2.21
C GLN A 43 16.17 -5.39 -3.19
N ARG A 44 15.72 -6.57 -3.60
CA ARG A 44 14.52 -6.71 -4.43
C ARG A 44 13.54 -7.63 -3.73
N PRO A 45 12.42 -7.11 -3.27
CA PRO A 45 11.44 -7.94 -2.60
C PRO A 45 10.75 -8.87 -3.60
N SER A 46 10.31 -10.03 -3.13
CA SER A 46 9.46 -10.90 -3.93
C SER A 46 8.13 -10.20 -4.20
N ALA A 47 7.41 -10.66 -5.22
CA ALA A 47 6.08 -10.11 -5.51
C ALA A 47 5.15 -10.23 -4.30
N GLU A 48 5.24 -11.36 -3.59
CA GLU A 48 4.42 -11.58 -2.41
C GLU A 48 4.70 -10.56 -1.31
N LYS A 49 5.97 -10.30 -1.01
CA LYS A 49 6.35 -9.32 0.02
C LYS A 49 5.96 -7.91 -0.38
N LEU A 50 6.17 -7.57 -1.64
CA LEU A 50 5.80 -6.24 -2.12
C LEU A 50 4.28 -6.05 -2.09
N THR A 51 3.52 -7.08 -2.43
CA THR A 51 2.07 -7.04 -2.34
C THR A 51 1.60 -6.81 -0.90
N ALA A 52 2.24 -7.50 0.06
CA ALA A 52 1.90 -7.31 1.48
C ALA A 52 2.14 -5.86 1.91
N LEU A 53 3.26 -5.26 1.50
CA LEU A 53 3.55 -3.86 1.80
C LEU A 53 2.54 -2.93 1.12
N ALA A 54 2.22 -3.18 -0.13
CA ALA A 54 1.26 -2.37 -0.88
C ALA A 54 -0.13 -2.41 -0.21
N ASP A 55 -0.55 -3.58 0.24
CA ASP A 55 -1.84 -3.72 0.92
C ASP A 55 -1.90 -2.90 2.21
N VAL A 56 -0.83 -2.94 3.02
CA VAL A 56 -0.76 -2.15 4.25
C VAL A 56 -0.76 -0.65 3.93
N LEU A 57 -0.03 -0.25 2.89
CA LEU A 57 0.12 1.15 2.53
C LEU A 57 -1.05 1.70 1.70
N GLY A 58 -1.96 0.83 1.26
CA GLY A 58 -3.16 1.26 0.55
C GLY A 58 -2.92 1.71 -0.88
N VAL A 59 -1.97 1.09 -1.57
CA VAL A 59 -1.70 1.38 -2.98
C VAL A 59 -1.60 0.08 -3.77
N ALA A 60 -1.82 0.17 -5.08
CA ALA A 60 -1.64 -0.98 -5.97
C ALA A 60 -0.15 -1.25 -6.17
N THR A 61 0.23 -2.52 -6.21
CA THR A 61 1.62 -2.95 -6.36
C THR A 61 2.35 -2.29 -7.54
N PRO A 62 1.72 -2.13 -8.74
CA PRO A 62 2.41 -1.50 -9.86
C PRO A 62 2.99 -0.12 -9.57
N TYR A 63 2.43 0.62 -8.61
CA TYR A 63 2.97 1.91 -8.25
C TYR A 63 4.47 1.86 -7.97
N PHE A 64 4.93 0.79 -7.32
CA PHE A 64 6.33 0.65 -6.93
C PHE A 64 7.27 0.41 -8.10
N PHE A 65 6.75 0.00 -9.25
CA PHE A 65 7.53 -0.28 -10.45
C PHE A 65 7.48 0.85 -11.48
N GLU A 66 6.62 1.83 -11.31
CA GLU A 66 6.46 2.93 -12.27
C GLU A 66 7.47 4.03 -11.96
N GLU A 67 8.53 4.09 -12.75
CA GLU A 67 9.65 5.00 -12.48
C GLU A 67 9.29 6.47 -12.58
N ASP A 68 8.38 6.82 -13.48
CA ASP A 68 8.02 8.21 -13.72
C ASP A 68 6.94 8.74 -12.77
N VAL A 69 6.39 7.88 -11.92
CA VAL A 69 5.32 8.25 -10.99
C VAL A 69 5.91 8.41 -9.60
N ARG A 70 5.89 9.64 -9.08
CA ARG A 70 6.51 9.99 -7.79
C ARG A 70 5.55 9.92 -6.62
N ALA A 71 4.24 9.96 -6.89
CA ALA A 71 3.21 9.86 -5.88
C ALA A 71 2.10 8.96 -6.39
N PRO A 72 1.38 8.25 -5.49
CA PRO A 72 0.26 7.43 -5.94
C PRO A 72 -0.75 8.25 -6.73
N GLN A 73 -1.14 7.72 -7.88
CA GLN A 73 -2.19 8.30 -8.70
C GLN A 73 -3.54 7.75 -8.24
N GLU A 74 -4.62 8.43 -8.64
CA GLU A 74 -5.97 7.99 -8.29
C GLU A 74 -6.20 6.52 -8.63
N ARG A 75 -5.72 6.07 -9.81
CA ARG A 75 -5.86 4.67 -10.20
C ARG A 75 -5.19 3.68 -9.24
N HIS A 76 -4.07 4.08 -8.62
CA HIS A 76 -3.39 3.22 -7.64
C HIS A 76 -4.22 3.09 -6.37
N LEU A 77 -4.86 4.17 -5.96
CA LEU A 77 -5.70 4.18 -4.77
C LEU A 77 -7.00 3.43 -5.01
N ASP A 78 -7.60 3.62 -6.16
CA ASP A 78 -8.84 2.95 -6.54
C ASP A 78 -8.65 1.43 -6.64
N ASP A 79 -7.55 1.01 -7.30
CA ASP A 79 -7.26 -0.42 -7.43
C ASP A 79 -7.02 -1.08 -6.08
N ALA A 80 -6.30 -0.39 -5.18
CA ALA A 80 -6.06 -0.90 -3.83
C ALA A 80 -7.38 -1.01 -3.05
N PHE A 81 -8.22 0.01 -3.15
CA PHE A 81 -9.53 0.00 -2.50
C PHE A 81 -10.38 -1.16 -3.01
N PHE A 82 -10.46 -1.34 -4.32
CA PHE A 82 -11.24 -2.41 -4.92
C PHE A 82 -10.76 -3.79 -4.48
N ARG A 83 -9.44 -3.96 -4.43
CA ARG A 83 -8.86 -5.21 -3.95
C ARG A 83 -9.24 -5.49 -2.50
N GLY A 84 -9.14 -4.47 -1.64
CA GLY A 84 -9.56 -4.60 -0.24
C GLY A 84 -11.03 -4.93 -0.11
N TYR A 85 -11.86 -4.25 -0.91
CA TYR A 85 -13.29 -4.50 -0.92
C TYR A 85 -13.61 -5.95 -1.30
N LYS A 86 -12.96 -6.49 -2.33
CA LYS A 86 -13.20 -7.86 -2.78
C LYS A 86 -12.91 -8.90 -1.71
N ASN A 87 -12.01 -8.59 -0.79
CA ASN A 87 -11.59 -9.51 0.26
C ASN A 87 -12.43 -9.41 1.53
N LEU A 88 -13.39 -8.49 1.58
CA LEU A 88 -14.26 -8.33 2.74
C LEU A 88 -15.33 -9.42 2.79
N GLU A 89 -15.81 -9.70 4.01
CA GLU A 89 -16.96 -10.56 4.21
C GLU A 89 -18.21 -9.93 3.60
N PRO A 90 -19.21 -10.76 3.20
CA PRO A 90 -20.42 -10.24 2.56
C PRO A 90 -21.13 -9.14 3.34
N ASP A 91 -21.22 -9.26 4.65
CA ASP A 91 -21.89 -8.24 5.48
C ASP A 91 -21.16 -6.91 5.42
N ALA A 92 -19.82 -6.93 5.47
CA ALA A 92 -19.04 -5.72 5.37
C ALA A 92 -19.17 -5.07 4.00
N LYS A 93 -19.22 -5.88 2.94
CA LYS A 93 -19.44 -5.37 1.59
C LYS A 93 -20.79 -4.65 1.48
N GLU A 94 -21.83 -5.23 2.07
CA GLU A 94 -23.15 -4.62 2.04
C GLU A 94 -23.17 -3.30 2.78
N GLN A 95 -22.50 -3.22 3.93
CA GLN A 95 -22.39 -1.98 4.68
C GLN A 95 -21.72 -0.89 3.85
N LEU A 96 -20.64 -1.22 3.14
CA LEU A 96 -19.96 -0.25 2.28
C LEU A 96 -20.86 0.20 1.13
N ARG A 97 -21.64 -0.71 0.54
CA ARG A 97 -22.57 -0.35 -0.52
C ARG A 97 -23.61 0.64 -0.02
N LYS A 98 -24.12 0.44 1.20
CA LYS A 98 -25.08 1.35 1.80
C LYS A 98 -24.50 2.73 2.03
N ILE A 99 -23.25 2.79 2.52
CA ILE A 99 -22.55 4.06 2.71
C ILE A 99 -22.39 4.78 1.36
N LEU A 100 -21.96 4.04 0.34
CA LEU A 100 -21.79 4.61 -1.00
C LEU A 100 -23.11 5.21 -1.53
N GLU A 101 -24.23 4.53 -1.30
CA GLU A 101 -25.53 5.04 -1.71
C GLU A 101 -25.85 6.40 -1.10
N THR A 102 -25.45 6.64 0.15
CA THR A 102 -25.67 7.93 0.78
C THR A 102 -24.95 9.05 0.04
N PHE A 103 -23.73 8.79 -0.43
CA PHE A 103 -22.98 9.79 -1.21
C PHE A 103 -23.61 10.04 -2.57
N LYS A 104 -24.09 8.99 -3.23
CA LYS A 104 -24.76 9.14 -4.52
C LYS A 104 -26.02 9.96 -4.44
N LYS A 105 -26.82 9.75 -3.39
CA LYS A 105 -28.06 10.48 -3.19
C LYS A 105 -27.86 11.92 -2.81
N GLY A 106 -26.72 12.23 -2.20
CA GLY A 106 -26.39 13.59 -1.78
C GLY A 106 -25.80 14.45 -2.88
N SER A 107 -25.53 13.89 -4.05
CA SER A 107 -24.88 14.65 -5.14
C SER A 107 -25.87 15.28 -6.07
#